data_8c3f9c21abf2e4a7a8a2d1a34231449c
#
_entry.id   8c3f9c21abf2e4a7a8a2d1a34231449c
#
_cell.length_a   1.000
_cell.length_b   1.000
_cell.length_c   1.000
_cell.angle_alpha   90.00
_cell.angle_beta   90.00
_cell.angle_gamma   90.00
#
_symmetry.space_group_name_H-M   'P 1'
#
loop_
_entity.id
_entity.type
_entity.pdbx_description
1 polymer ?
#
loop_
_entity_poly.entity_id
_entity_poly.type
_entity_poly.pdbx_seq_one_letter_code
_entity_poly.pdbx_strand_id
1 'polypeptide(L)'
;MGGECNLWSERIPDIETLDRRFLPRGIAMAEVLWSHPADREYDAFWERLQNHYPMLDTLGYSYDVEQVPVKLATKNDSFKEDLKVAVTTEPAFANLELAVEAPTGMTMGSLTTFTARGAHQMKVQPTRDGHAMGKALNYGFAVHEGLVTHSCLTSPPTKPYTGNKDIPLANGVLGSENYRDGNWVGYFGPDYFS
;
A
#
# COMPACT_ATOMS: atom_id res chain seq x y z
N MET A 1 13.74 26.60 -23.12
CA MET A 1 12.86 26.62 -21.93
C MET A 1 13.21 25.37 -21.14
N GLY A 2 13.44 25.47 -19.82
CA GLY A 2 13.84 24.34 -18.99
C GLY A 2 12.83 24.10 -17.88
N GLY A 3 13.04 23.07 -17.06
CA GLY A 3 12.26 22.79 -15.87
C GLY A 3 13.18 22.61 -14.66
N GLU A 4 12.60 22.69 -13.47
CA GLU A 4 13.28 22.54 -12.20
C GLU A 4 12.55 21.51 -11.36
N CYS A 5 13.32 20.63 -10.71
CA CYS A 5 12.81 19.61 -9.81
C CYS A 5 13.56 19.71 -8.48
N ASN A 6 12.91 20.25 -7.45
CA ASN A 6 13.53 20.50 -6.16
C ASN A 6 13.25 19.38 -5.17
N LEU A 7 14.31 18.91 -4.50
CA LEU A 7 14.23 18.01 -3.36
C LEU A 7 14.69 18.77 -2.11
N TRP A 8 13.81 18.88 -1.13
CA TRP A 8 14.07 19.54 0.14
C TRP A 8 14.64 18.55 1.15
N SER A 9 15.76 18.87 1.74
CA SER A 9 16.57 17.96 2.58
C SER A 9 16.01 17.69 3.97
N GLU A 10 15.03 18.45 4.46
CA GLU A 10 14.53 18.36 5.85
C GLU A 10 14.03 16.97 6.26
N ARG A 11 13.66 16.15 5.27
CA ARG A 11 13.16 14.77 5.50
C ARG A 11 13.91 13.74 4.66
N ILE A 12 15.18 13.99 4.38
CA ILE A 12 16.04 13.09 3.59
C ILE A 12 17.25 12.75 4.43
N PRO A 13 17.16 11.76 5.35
CA PRO A 13 18.26 11.41 6.26
C PRO A 13 19.38 10.61 5.58
N ASP A 14 19.10 9.95 4.47
CA ASP A 14 19.99 9.03 3.78
C ASP A 14 19.79 9.00 2.27
N ILE A 15 20.70 8.35 1.56
CA ILE A 15 20.68 8.25 0.10
C ILE A 15 19.51 7.40 -0.40
N GLU A 16 19.13 6.37 0.32
CA GLU A 16 17.99 5.52 -0.03
C GLU A 16 16.68 6.33 -0.03
N THR A 17 16.50 7.16 0.97
CA THR A 17 15.36 8.08 1.05
C THR A 17 15.38 9.11 -0.08
N LEU A 18 16.57 9.63 -0.43
CA LEU A 18 16.73 10.54 -1.56
C LEU A 18 16.30 9.88 -2.86
N ASP A 19 16.83 8.71 -3.16
CA ASP A 19 16.51 7.95 -4.36
C ASP A 19 15.01 7.69 -4.46
N ARG A 20 14.37 7.20 -3.41
CA ARG A 20 12.93 6.91 -3.36
C ARG A 20 12.06 8.16 -3.54
N ARG A 21 12.53 9.32 -3.11
CA ARG A 21 11.80 10.58 -3.31
C ARG A 21 11.98 11.16 -4.71
N PHE A 22 13.13 10.89 -5.31
CA PHE A 22 13.46 11.36 -6.65
C PHE A 22 12.93 10.42 -7.74
N LEU A 23 13.04 9.12 -7.55
CA LEU A 23 12.61 8.11 -8.52
C LEU A 23 11.25 7.49 -8.13
N PRO A 24 10.29 7.42 -9.06
CA PRO A 24 10.39 7.69 -10.51
C PRO A 24 10.05 9.13 -10.93
N ARG A 25 9.81 10.06 -10.00
CA ARG A 25 9.36 11.44 -10.32
C ARG A 25 10.34 12.18 -11.22
N GLY A 26 11.64 11.98 -11.03
CA GLY A 26 12.67 12.52 -11.91
C GLY A 26 12.57 12.01 -13.34
N ILE A 27 12.18 10.74 -13.53
CA ILE A 27 11.94 10.16 -14.85
C ILE A 27 10.70 10.82 -15.48
N ALA A 28 9.62 11.01 -14.71
CA ALA A 28 8.43 11.71 -15.20
C ALA A 28 8.73 13.16 -15.58
N MET A 29 9.58 13.85 -14.81
CA MET A 29 10.01 15.21 -15.17
C MET A 29 10.83 15.21 -16.46
N ALA A 30 11.74 14.26 -16.63
CA ALA A 30 12.50 14.11 -17.88
C ALA A 30 11.56 13.88 -19.07
N GLU A 31 10.58 12.99 -18.94
CA GLU A 31 9.55 12.76 -19.96
C GLU A 31 8.85 14.07 -20.35
N VAL A 32 8.41 14.86 -19.38
CA VAL A 32 7.74 16.15 -19.64
C VAL A 32 8.63 17.16 -20.35
N LEU A 33 9.93 17.17 -20.02
CA LEU A 33 10.86 18.14 -20.61
C LEU A 33 11.32 17.76 -22.02
N TRP A 34 11.39 16.48 -22.34
CA TRP A 34 11.91 15.97 -23.61
C TRP A 34 10.82 15.61 -24.62
N SER A 35 9.60 15.29 -24.15
CA SER A 35 8.50 14.91 -25.04
C SER A 35 7.70 16.12 -25.51
N HIS A 36 7.23 16.05 -26.74
CA HIS A 36 6.32 17.07 -27.26
C HIS A 36 5.00 17.06 -26.46
N PRO A 37 4.37 18.20 -26.17
CA PRO A 37 3.14 18.25 -25.38
C PRO A 37 2.00 17.37 -25.88
N ALA A 38 1.91 17.14 -27.18
CA ALA A 38 0.88 16.29 -27.78
C ALA A 38 1.12 14.77 -27.52
N ASP A 39 2.33 14.38 -27.13
CA ASP A 39 2.73 12.99 -26.93
C ASP A 39 2.77 12.61 -25.43
N ARG A 40 2.31 13.51 -24.54
CA ARG A 40 2.34 13.33 -23.08
C ARG A 40 1.11 12.60 -22.58
N GLU A 41 1.01 11.33 -22.92
CA GLU A 41 -0.05 10.45 -22.45
C GLU A 41 0.42 9.65 -21.24
N TYR A 42 -0.37 9.66 -20.15
CA TYR A 42 0.01 9.02 -18.88
C TYR A 42 0.21 7.51 -19.02
N ASP A 43 -0.71 6.83 -19.70
CA ASP A 43 -0.64 5.37 -19.83
C ASP A 43 0.59 4.94 -20.63
N ALA A 44 0.88 5.64 -21.71
CA ALA A 44 2.08 5.39 -22.51
C ALA A 44 3.38 5.70 -21.72
N PHE A 45 3.38 6.74 -20.90
CA PHE A 45 4.48 7.02 -19.96
C PHE A 45 4.63 5.87 -18.95
N TRP A 46 3.52 5.40 -18.38
CA TRP A 46 3.51 4.32 -17.40
C TRP A 46 4.12 3.03 -17.97
N GLU A 47 3.77 2.66 -19.19
CA GLU A 47 4.37 1.51 -19.88
C GLU A 47 5.89 1.68 -20.07
N ARG A 48 6.34 2.86 -20.49
CA ARG A 48 7.77 3.14 -20.63
C ARG A 48 8.51 3.10 -19.28
N LEU A 49 7.88 3.63 -18.24
CA LEU A 49 8.43 3.62 -16.89
C LEU A 49 8.73 2.21 -16.38
N GLN A 50 7.87 1.23 -16.71
CA GLN A 50 8.09 -0.17 -16.32
C GLN A 50 9.42 -0.73 -16.85
N ASN A 51 9.91 -0.23 -17.97
CA ASN A 51 11.18 -0.65 -18.55
C ASN A 51 12.40 -0.01 -17.85
N HIS A 52 12.20 1.08 -17.09
CA HIS A 52 13.27 1.70 -16.33
C HIS A 52 13.57 0.97 -15.02
N TYR A 53 12.60 0.32 -14.39
CA TYR A 53 12.80 -0.33 -13.10
C TYR A 53 13.90 -1.40 -13.10
N PRO A 54 13.97 -2.35 -14.08
CA PRO A 54 15.07 -3.32 -14.13
C PRO A 54 16.44 -2.67 -14.28
N MET A 55 16.53 -1.52 -14.95
CA MET A 55 17.76 -0.77 -15.09
C MET A 55 18.15 -0.12 -13.75
N LEU A 56 17.19 0.45 -13.03
CA LEU A 56 17.43 1.02 -11.69
C LEU A 56 17.90 -0.05 -10.72
N ASP A 57 17.30 -1.24 -10.75
CA ASP A 57 17.71 -2.41 -9.96
C ASP A 57 19.18 -2.78 -10.26
N THR A 58 19.55 -2.86 -11.55
CA THR A 58 20.90 -3.18 -11.98
C THR A 58 21.93 -2.14 -11.52
N LEU A 59 21.53 -0.88 -11.49
CA LEU A 59 22.36 0.24 -11.06
C LEU A 59 22.40 0.41 -9.53
N GLY A 60 21.57 -0.35 -8.80
CA GLY A 60 21.50 -0.30 -7.33
C GLY A 60 20.81 0.94 -6.77
N TYR A 61 19.98 1.62 -7.56
CA TYR A 61 19.16 2.73 -7.08
C TYR A 61 17.91 2.23 -6.37
N SER A 62 17.62 2.86 -5.24
CA SER A 62 16.29 2.72 -4.61
C SER A 62 15.27 3.59 -5.34
N TYR A 63 14.04 3.14 -5.39
CA TYR A 63 12.93 3.91 -5.97
C TYR A 63 11.64 3.61 -5.23
N ASP A 64 10.64 4.46 -5.40
CA ASP A 64 9.30 4.23 -4.91
C ASP A 64 8.36 3.84 -6.06
N VAL A 65 7.27 3.18 -5.73
CA VAL A 65 6.13 3.00 -6.62
C VAL A 65 5.06 3.99 -6.16
N GLU A 66 4.66 4.90 -7.05
CA GLU A 66 3.78 6.04 -6.70
C GLU A 66 2.42 5.63 -6.13
N GLN A 67 2.02 4.40 -6.37
CA GLN A 67 0.79 3.80 -5.86
C GLN A 67 1.13 2.55 -5.05
N VAL A 68 0.32 2.25 -4.07
CA VAL A 68 0.44 0.98 -3.33
C VAL A 68 0.04 -0.15 -4.26
N PRO A 69 0.98 -1.04 -4.65
CA PRO A 69 0.69 -2.07 -5.66
C PRO A 69 -0.11 -3.26 -5.09
N VAL A 70 -0.38 -3.26 -3.79
CA VAL A 70 -1.00 -4.38 -3.07
C VAL A 70 -2.39 -4.01 -2.61
N LYS A 71 -3.33 -4.88 -2.92
CA LYS A 71 -4.70 -4.84 -2.43
C LYS A 71 -4.92 -5.97 -1.43
N LEU A 72 -5.44 -5.62 -0.28
CA LEU A 72 -5.86 -6.58 0.73
C LEU A 72 -7.38 -6.70 0.75
N ALA A 73 -7.85 -7.93 0.84
CA ALA A 73 -9.24 -8.23 1.14
C ALA A 73 -9.29 -9.17 2.35
N THR A 74 -9.98 -8.74 3.39
CA THR A 74 -10.21 -9.57 4.56
C THR A 74 -11.58 -10.20 4.47
N LYS A 75 -11.66 -11.50 4.77
CA LYS A 75 -12.90 -12.21 4.93
C LYS A 75 -12.95 -12.77 6.34
N ASN A 76 -13.96 -12.34 7.08
CA ASN A 76 -14.28 -12.87 8.40
C ASN A 76 -15.79 -13.13 8.43
N ASP A 77 -16.15 -14.37 8.22
CA ASP A 77 -17.56 -14.75 8.07
C ASP A 77 -18.27 -14.98 9.42
N SER A 78 -17.51 -15.11 10.50
CA SER A 78 -18.06 -15.19 11.86
C SER A 78 -17.01 -14.98 12.93
N PHE A 79 -17.42 -14.63 14.16
CA PHE A 79 -16.53 -14.46 15.33
C PHE A 79 -15.81 -15.73 15.79
N LYS A 80 -16.15 -16.85 15.23
CA LYS A 80 -15.57 -18.16 15.57
C LYS A 80 -14.57 -18.64 14.53
N GLU A 81 -14.47 -17.93 13.40
CA GLU A 81 -13.64 -18.35 12.29
C GLU A 81 -12.28 -17.64 12.29
N ASP A 82 -11.37 -18.22 11.56
CA ASP A 82 -10.03 -17.68 11.35
C ASP A 82 -10.09 -16.42 10.49
N LEU A 83 -9.18 -15.48 10.76
CA LEU A 83 -9.02 -14.31 9.91
C LEU A 83 -8.34 -14.73 8.60
N LYS A 84 -9.03 -14.59 7.49
CA LYS A 84 -8.50 -14.84 6.15
C LYS A 84 -8.20 -13.52 5.44
N VAL A 85 -6.97 -13.36 4.98
CA VAL A 85 -6.49 -12.17 4.28
C VAL A 85 -6.06 -12.59 2.89
N ALA A 86 -6.78 -12.15 1.87
CA ALA A 86 -6.37 -12.29 0.49
C ALA A 86 -5.48 -11.10 0.09
N VAL A 87 -4.35 -11.42 -0.51
CA VAL A 87 -3.35 -10.45 -0.98
C VAL A 87 -3.30 -10.52 -2.49
N THR A 88 -3.61 -9.44 -3.17
CA THR A 88 -3.58 -9.37 -4.63
C THR A 88 -2.88 -8.09 -5.08
N THR A 89 -2.46 -8.04 -6.34
CA THR A 89 -1.97 -6.80 -6.94
C THR A 89 -3.13 -5.91 -7.37
N GLU A 90 -2.93 -4.61 -7.31
CA GLU A 90 -3.81 -3.67 -8.02
C GLU A 90 -3.69 -3.90 -9.55
N PRO A 91 -4.75 -3.66 -10.33
CA PRO A 91 -4.74 -3.94 -11.77
C PRO A 91 -3.57 -3.29 -12.53
N ALA A 92 -3.17 -2.10 -12.16
CA ALA A 92 -2.05 -1.40 -12.75
C ALA A 92 -0.68 -2.09 -12.51
N PHE A 93 -0.64 -3.05 -11.60
CA PHE A 93 0.56 -3.80 -11.20
C PHE A 93 0.39 -5.32 -11.38
N ALA A 94 -0.47 -5.73 -12.30
CA ALA A 94 -0.79 -7.14 -12.52
C ALA A 94 0.42 -8.02 -12.92
N ASN A 95 1.50 -7.39 -13.36
CA ASN A 95 2.76 -8.04 -13.72
C ASN A 95 3.73 -8.23 -12.55
N LEU A 96 3.35 -7.79 -11.34
CA LEU A 96 4.16 -8.02 -10.15
C LEU A 96 3.75 -9.32 -9.44
N GLU A 97 4.74 -9.98 -8.88
CA GLU A 97 4.56 -11.06 -7.91
C GLU A 97 4.58 -10.51 -6.50
N LEU A 98 3.94 -11.20 -5.56
CA LEU A 98 3.89 -10.79 -4.16
C LEU A 98 4.52 -11.86 -3.28
N ALA A 99 5.66 -11.55 -2.67
CA ALA A 99 6.24 -12.37 -1.63
C ALA A 99 5.60 -12.00 -0.27
N VAL A 100 4.92 -12.95 0.35
CA VAL A 100 4.18 -12.75 1.62
C VAL A 100 4.88 -13.47 2.75
N GLU A 101 5.27 -12.74 3.78
CA GLU A 101 5.78 -13.25 5.04
C GLU A 101 4.76 -13.00 6.14
N ALA A 102 4.24 -14.05 6.75
CA ALA A 102 3.30 -13.99 7.86
C ALA A 102 3.72 -15.02 8.93
N PRO A 103 4.58 -14.65 9.89
CA PRO A 103 5.20 -15.60 10.84
C PRO A 103 4.19 -16.40 11.68
N THR A 104 3.02 -15.82 11.94
CA THR A 104 1.94 -16.43 12.75
C THR A 104 0.74 -16.87 11.90
N GLY A 105 0.83 -16.71 10.58
CA GLY A 105 -0.21 -17.08 9.62
C GLY A 105 0.22 -18.26 8.74
N MET A 106 -0.76 -18.96 8.20
CA MET A 106 -0.56 -19.97 7.16
C MET A 106 -0.86 -19.35 5.81
N THR A 107 0.15 -19.25 4.96
CA THR A 107 0.00 -18.66 3.61
C THR A 107 -0.08 -19.75 2.56
N MET A 108 -1.10 -19.71 1.72
CA MET A 108 -1.29 -20.56 0.54
C MET A 108 -1.61 -19.70 -0.67
N GLY A 109 -0.65 -19.55 -1.57
CA GLY A 109 -0.80 -18.64 -2.72
C GLY A 109 -1.04 -17.18 -2.25
N SER A 110 -2.15 -16.60 -2.68
CA SER A 110 -2.54 -15.23 -2.31
C SER A 110 -3.36 -15.13 -1.01
N LEU A 111 -3.59 -16.23 -0.31
CA LEU A 111 -4.41 -16.27 0.89
C LEU A 111 -3.54 -16.57 2.13
N THR A 112 -3.64 -15.70 3.14
CA THR A 112 -3.05 -15.91 4.46
C THR A 112 -4.16 -16.09 5.49
N THR A 113 -4.05 -17.12 6.32
CA THR A 113 -5.02 -17.44 7.38
C THR A 113 -4.34 -17.31 8.74
N PHE A 114 -4.95 -16.54 9.64
CA PHE A 114 -4.55 -16.40 11.03
C PHE A 114 -5.57 -17.07 11.94
N THR A 115 -5.14 -18.08 12.67
CA THR A 115 -5.99 -18.88 13.55
C THR A 115 -5.88 -18.49 15.02
N ALA A 116 -4.70 -18.03 15.44
CA ALA A 116 -4.48 -17.62 16.82
C ALA A 116 -5.11 -16.26 17.12
N ARG A 117 -5.55 -16.08 18.37
CA ARG A 117 -6.00 -14.79 18.87
C ARG A 117 -4.82 -13.86 19.13
N GLY A 118 -5.06 -12.56 19.03
CA GLY A 118 -4.06 -11.53 19.31
C GLY A 118 -3.60 -10.77 18.07
N ALA A 119 -2.47 -10.07 18.23
CA ALA A 119 -1.89 -9.24 17.16
C ALA A 119 -1.01 -10.10 16.23
N HIS A 120 -1.15 -9.87 14.94
CA HIS A 120 -0.40 -10.51 13.89
C HIS A 120 0.26 -9.48 12.98
N GLN A 121 1.38 -9.86 12.38
CA GLN A 121 2.10 -9.05 11.41
C GLN A 121 2.18 -9.82 10.09
N MET A 122 2.03 -9.09 9.00
CA MET A 122 2.23 -9.60 7.66
C MET A 122 3.06 -8.59 6.87
N LYS A 123 4.11 -9.06 6.23
CA LYS A 123 4.96 -8.26 5.35
C LYS A 123 4.73 -8.73 3.92
N VAL A 124 4.48 -7.79 3.03
CA VAL A 124 4.29 -8.06 1.61
C VAL A 124 5.34 -7.29 0.83
N GLN A 125 6.16 -8.02 0.09
CA GLN A 125 7.16 -7.46 -0.79
C GLN A 125 6.73 -7.69 -2.24
N PRO A 126 6.35 -6.64 -2.97
CA PRO A 126 6.19 -6.75 -4.42
C PRO A 126 7.52 -7.07 -5.09
N THR A 127 7.51 -8.01 -6.05
CA THR A 127 8.70 -8.43 -6.78
C THR A 127 8.41 -8.47 -8.28
N ARG A 128 9.46 -8.30 -9.08
CA ARG A 128 9.46 -8.52 -10.51
C ARG A 128 10.69 -9.35 -10.87
N ASP A 129 10.48 -10.48 -11.53
CA ASP A 129 11.59 -11.39 -11.90
C ASP A 129 12.50 -11.73 -10.69
N GLY A 130 11.91 -11.87 -9.50
CA GLY A 130 12.62 -12.14 -8.25
C GLY A 130 13.28 -10.93 -7.58
N HIS A 131 13.25 -9.75 -8.18
CA HIS A 131 13.81 -8.52 -7.61
C HIS A 131 12.74 -7.73 -6.86
N ALA A 132 13.10 -7.20 -5.69
CA ALA A 132 12.21 -6.38 -4.87
C ALA A 132 11.85 -5.07 -5.58
N MET A 133 10.56 -4.78 -5.65
CA MET A 133 10.01 -3.55 -6.22
C MET A 133 9.57 -2.62 -5.09
N GLY A 134 10.30 -1.51 -4.91
CA GLY A 134 9.99 -0.55 -3.87
C GLY A 134 10.19 -1.10 -2.45
N LYS A 135 9.60 -0.44 -1.47
CA LYS A 135 9.68 -0.80 -0.05
C LYS A 135 8.67 -1.92 0.27
N ALA A 136 9.08 -2.85 1.12
CA ALA A 136 8.15 -3.83 1.68
C ALA A 136 7.02 -3.15 2.47
N LEU A 137 5.82 -3.66 2.31
CA LEU A 137 4.61 -3.18 2.97
C LEU A 137 4.36 -4.03 4.22
N ASN A 138 4.17 -3.38 5.36
CA ASN A 138 3.90 -4.06 6.62
C ASN A 138 2.45 -3.80 7.03
N TYR A 139 1.74 -4.89 7.35
CA TYR A 139 0.35 -4.86 7.77
C TYR A 139 0.21 -5.50 9.14
N GLY A 140 -0.54 -4.83 10.02
CA GLY A 140 -0.93 -5.36 11.32
C GLY A 140 -2.38 -5.83 11.29
N PHE A 141 -2.63 -6.99 11.89
CA PHE A 141 -3.98 -7.54 12.05
C PHE A 141 -4.20 -7.91 13.52
N ALA A 142 -5.43 -7.75 13.99
CA ALA A 142 -5.80 -8.20 15.31
C ALA A 142 -6.98 -9.18 15.20
N VAL A 143 -6.80 -10.39 15.72
CA VAL A 143 -7.86 -11.39 15.88
C VAL A 143 -8.34 -11.34 17.31
N HIS A 144 -9.54 -10.82 17.54
CA HIS A 144 -10.11 -10.63 18.86
C HIS A 144 -11.16 -11.69 19.20
N GLU A 145 -11.28 -12.01 20.49
CA GLU A 145 -12.46 -12.71 21.00
C GLU A 145 -13.60 -11.70 21.08
N GLY A 146 -14.73 -12.01 20.45
CA GLY A 146 -15.91 -11.15 20.52
C GLY A 146 -15.88 -9.92 19.61
N LEU A 147 -15.22 -9.99 18.45
CA LEU A 147 -15.40 -8.99 17.39
C LEU A 147 -16.89 -8.72 17.16
N VAL A 148 -17.30 -7.46 17.23
CA VAL A 148 -18.69 -7.05 16.97
C VAL A 148 -18.94 -7.07 15.48
N THR A 149 -19.96 -7.76 15.02
CA THR A 149 -20.32 -7.80 13.59
C THR A 149 -20.92 -6.50 13.09
N HIS A 150 -21.31 -5.62 14.01
CA HIS A 150 -21.91 -4.33 13.69
C HIS A 150 -21.28 -3.25 14.56
N SER A 151 -20.73 -2.23 13.93
CA SER A 151 -20.42 -0.96 14.58
C SER A 151 -21.50 0.04 14.16
N CYS A 152 -22.21 0.59 15.13
CA CYS A 152 -23.13 1.69 14.88
C CYS A 152 -22.34 3.01 15.00
N LEU A 153 -22.24 3.73 13.90
CA LEU A 153 -21.62 5.05 13.88
C LEU A 153 -22.72 6.10 14.06
N THR A 154 -22.55 6.99 15.00
CA THR A 154 -23.51 8.11 15.25
C THR A 154 -23.45 9.16 14.15
N SER A 155 -22.32 9.26 13.46
CA SER A 155 -22.11 10.15 12.33
C SER A 155 -21.23 9.50 11.26
N PRO A 156 -21.34 9.92 10.00
CA PRO A 156 -20.46 9.44 8.94
C PRO A 156 -19.00 9.92 9.20
N PRO A 157 -18.01 9.09 8.87
CA PRO A 157 -16.60 9.47 9.00
C PRO A 157 -16.25 10.71 8.18
N THR A 158 -15.34 11.52 8.71
CA THR A 158 -14.88 12.75 8.07
C THR A 158 -13.82 12.44 6.99
N LYS A 159 -13.96 13.05 5.81
CA LYS A 159 -12.91 12.99 4.79
C LYS A 159 -11.60 13.65 5.31
N PRO A 160 -10.41 13.08 5.01
CA PRO A 160 -10.14 11.94 4.13
C PRO A 160 -10.17 10.55 4.82
N TYR A 161 -10.58 10.45 6.06
CA TYR A 161 -10.48 9.24 6.89
C TYR A 161 -11.81 8.48 6.93
N THR A 162 -12.29 8.07 5.78
CA THR A 162 -13.60 7.40 5.67
C THR A 162 -13.56 5.91 5.99
N GLY A 163 -12.37 5.35 6.19
CA GLY A 163 -12.19 3.92 6.35
C GLY A 163 -12.58 3.12 5.11
N ASN A 164 -12.42 1.81 5.18
CA ASN A 164 -12.96 0.90 4.18
C ASN A 164 -14.48 0.75 4.41
N LYS A 165 -15.29 0.86 3.37
CA LYS A 165 -16.74 1.05 3.42
C LYS A 165 -17.54 -0.04 4.17
N ASP A 166 -16.92 -1.22 4.38
CA ASP A 166 -17.62 -2.41 4.90
C ASP A 166 -17.28 -2.73 6.34
N ILE A 167 -17.43 -1.97 7.33
CA ILE A 167 -17.16 -2.23 8.75
C ILE A 167 -15.69 -1.86 9.12
N PRO A 168 -15.30 -0.61 9.00
CA PRO A 168 -13.90 -0.19 9.18
C PRO A 168 -13.33 -0.40 10.60
N LEU A 169 -14.19 -0.49 11.62
CA LEU A 169 -13.76 -0.62 13.01
C LEU A 169 -13.68 -2.07 13.51
N ALA A 170 -14.24 -3.01 12.78
CA ALA A 170 -14.38 -4.41 13.21
C ALA A 170 -13.82 -5.42 12.19
N ASN A 171 -13.08 -4.95 11.19
CA ASN A 171 -12.50 -5.80 10.15
C ASN A 171 -11.20 -6.52 10.56
N GLY A 172 -10.70 -6.26 11.76
CA GLY A 172 -9.45 -6.85 12.26
C GLY A 172 -8.16 -6.26 11.64
N VAL A 173 -8.28 -5.29 10.75
CA VAL A 173 -7.13 -4.61 10.14
C VAL A 173 -6.75 -3.39 10.95
N LEU A 174 -5.50 -3.32 11.38
CA LEU A 174 -4.94 -2.13 12.00
C LEU A 174 -4.46 -1.17 10.92
N GLY A 175 -4.71 0.13 11.10
CA GLY A 175 -4.16 1.16 10.24
C GLY A 175 -2.63 1.14 10.25
N SER A 176 -2.01 1.35 9.10
CA SER A 176 -0.56 1.49 8.99
C SER A 176 -0.11 2.90 9.44
N GLU A 177 1.20 3.16 9.42
CA GLU A 177 1.72 4.53 9.62
C GLU A 177 1.26 5.52 8.53
N ASN A 178 0.78 5.00 7.40
CA ASN A 178 0.18 5.79 6.35
C ASN A 178 -1.33 5.92 6.60
N TYR A 179 -1.75 7.02 7.20
CA TYR A 179 -3.16 7.33 7.48
C TYR A 179 -4.07 7.41 6.24
N ARG A 180 -3.52 7.33 5.02
CA ARG A 180 -4.26 7.31 3.75
C ARG A 180 -4.44 5.92 3.17
N ASP A 181 -4.07 4.87 3.90
CA ASP A 181 -4.18 3.47 3.46
C ASP A 181 -5.63 2.95 3.41
N GLY A 182 -6.60 3.76 3.81
CA GLY A 182 -8.03 3.41 3.84
C GLY A 182 -8.46 2.65 5.10
N ASN A 183 -7.55 2.35 6.03
CA ASN A 183 -7.85 1.62 7.27
C ASN A 183 -8.05 2.55 8.48
N TRP A 184 -7.97 3.86 8.26
CA TRP A 184 -8.21 4.86 9.28
C TRP A 184 -9.61 5.44 9.17
N VAL A 185 -10.26 5.58 10.34
CA VAL A 185 -11.57 6.22 10.46
C VAL A 185 -11.41 7.44 11.34
N GLY A 186 -11.77 8.61 10.83
CA GLY A 186 -11.66 9.87 11.55
C GLY A 186 -13.01 10.56 11.70
N TYR A 187 -13.21 11.22 12.84
CA TYR A 187 -14.40 12.02 13.15
C TYR A 187 -14.01 13.41 13.58
N PHE A 188 -14.89 14.35 13.28
CA PHE A 188 -14.74 15.73 13.69
C PHE A 188 -15.77 16.04 14.77
N GLY A 189 -15.33 16.30 15.99
CA GLY A 189 -16.22 16.65 17.10
C GLY A 189 -16.42 15.52 18.13
N PRO A 190 -17.40 15.65 19.00
CA PRO A 190 -17.64 14.71 20.10
C PRO A 190 -18.47 13.49 19.66
N ASP A 191 -18.10 12.87 18.55
CA ASP A 191 -18.77 11.67 18.08
C ASP A 191 -18.27 10.44 18.83
N TYR A 192 -19.19 9.56 19.21
CA TYR A 192 -18.92 8.36 19.99
C TYR A 192 -19.35 7.11 19.23
N PHE A 193 -18.66 6.01 19.53
CA PHE A 193 -19.08 4.67 19.13
C PHE A 193 -19.99 4.09 20.22
N SER A 194 -21.05 3.47 19.81
CA SER A 194 -21.93 2.69 20.70
C SER A 194 -21.96 1.23 20.29
#